data_de395e3cce16b363b20e8846072ba154
#
_entry.id   de395e3cce16b363b20e8846072ba154
#
_cell.length_a   1.000
_cell.length_b   1.000
_cell.length_c   1.000
_cell.angle_alpha   90.00
_cell.angle_beta   90.00
_cell.angle_gamma   90.00
#
_symmetry.space_group_name_H-M   'P 1'
#
loop_
_entity.id
_entity.type
_entity.pdbx_description
1 polymer ?
#
loop_
_entity_poly.entity_id
_entity_poly.type
_entity_poly.pdbx_seq_one_letter_code
_entity_poly.pdbx_strand_id
1 'polypeptide(L)'
;KGDPFGVYKDENPFSMFIRIAFNNIRVAFLTFMGGFTLGLATFYLMWSNGIMLGSFQYLFFANGLGYKSILVIWIHGTIEISSIVIAGTAGFILAKGILFPGTYNRMDSFKRGAKDAAKVLICLVPFFILAAFLESYITHLMSQTFDKETNYGLPVWLSIAILVSSFILITWYFIIWPLK
;
A
#
# COMPACT_ATOMS: atom_id res chain seq x y z
N LYS A 1 11.36 -18.12 -16.70
CA LYS A 1 12.29 -18.84 -15.82
C LYS A 1 11.57 -18.99 -14.48
N GLY A 2 11.07 -20.15 -14.18
CA GLY A 2 10.00 -20.54 -13.24
C GLY A 2 10.09 -20.26 -11.75
N ASP A 3 10.76 -19.23 -11.27
CA ASP A 3 10.74 -18.84 -9.84
C ASP A 3 10.09 -17.44 -9.68
N PRO A 4 8.78 -17.38 -9.34
CA PRO A 4 8.09 -16.11 -9.15
C PRO A 4 8.56 -15.33 -7.90
N PHE A 5 9.26 -15.96 -6.96
CA PHE A 5 9.86 -15.32 -5.78
C PHE A 5 11.33 -14.92 -5.99
N GLY A 6 11.91 -15.21 -7.17
CA GLY A 6 13.31 -14.90 -7.49
C GLY A 6 13.70 -13.43 -7.40
N VAL A 7 12.72 -12.53 -7.49
CA VAL A 7 12.93 -11.07 -7.34
C VAL A 7 13.49 -10.70 -5.96
N TYR A 8 13.23 -11.52 -4.94
CA TYR A 8 13.67 -11.27 -3.56
C TYR A 8 15.07 -11.83 -3.26
N LYS A 9 15.69 -12.61 -4.17
CA LYS A 9 16.93 -13.36 -3.87
C LYS A 9 18.22 -12.56 -4.12
N ASP A 10 18.20 -11.58 -5.02
CA ASP A 10 19.44 -10.97 -5.57
C ASP A 10 19.73 -9.55 -5.09
N GLU A 11 18.85 -8.90 -4.33
CA GLU A 11 19.04 -7.52 -3.87
C GLU A 11 19.41 -7.41 -2.39
N ASN A 12 20.23 -6.40 -2.07
CA ASN A 12 20.50 -6.02 -0.69
C ASN A 12 19.19 -5.54 -0.02
N PRO A 13 18.75 -6.14 1.11
CA PRO A 13 17.49 -5.78 1.76
C PRO A 13 17.33 -4.30 2.09
N PHE A 14 18.42 -3.61 2.46
CA PHE A 14 18.37 -2.18 2.75
C PHE A 14 18.12 -1.34 1.49
N SER A 15 18.77 -1.68 0.36
CA SER A 15 18.53 -1.00 -0.92
C SER A 15 17.10 -1.21 -1.39
N MET A 16 16.60 -2.44 -1.27
CA MET A 16 15.22 -2.80 -1.56
C MET A 16 14.23 -2.00 -0.69
N PHE A 17 14.48 -1.92 0.61
CA PHE A 17 13.67 -1.14 1.56
C PHE A 17 13.53 0.33 1.13
N ILE A 18 14.65 1.01 0.86
CA ILE A 18 14.63 2.42 0.44
C ILE A 18 13.87 2.60 -0.89
N ARG A 19 14.10 1.71 -1.85
CA ARG A 19 13.44 1.77 -3.16
C ARG A 19 11.92 1.59 -3.04
N ILE A 20 11.48 0.62 -2.25
CA ILE A 20 10.05 0.35 -2.05
C ILE A 20 9.39 1.49 -1.29
N ALA A 21 9.97 1.93 -0.16
CA ALA A 21 9.43 3.03 0.63
C ALA A 21 9.26 4.30 -0.23
N PHE A 22 10.29 4.65 -1.01
CA PHE A 22 10.25 5.82 -1.88
C PHE A 22 9.20 5.66 -2.99
N ASN A 23 9.12 4.48 -3.63
CA ASN A 23 8.14 4.21 -4.67
C ASN A 23 6.70 4.35 -4.15
N ASN A 24 6.40 3.77 -3.00
CA ASN A 24 5.05 3.77 -2.42
C ASN A 24 4.62 5.17 -1.98
N ILE A 25 5.54 5.92 -1.34
CA ILE A 25 5.30 7.33 -1.00
C ILE A 25 5.09 8.18 -2.26
N ARG A 26 5.89 7.95 -3.32
CA ARG A 26 5.73 8.63 -4.61
C ARG A 26 4.38 8.34 -5.25
N VAL A 27 3.94 7.08 -5.29
CA VAL A 27 2.63 6.69 -5.84
C VAL A 27 1.50 7.34 -5.05
N ALA A 28 1.56 7.32 -3.72
CA ALA A 28 0.59 7.99 -2.86
C ALA A 28 0.54 9.50 -3.10
N PHE A 29 1.70 10.14 -3.23
CA PHE A 29 1.81 11.57 -3.54
C PHE A 29 1.22 11.91 -4.92
N LEU A 30 1.51 11.12 -5.95
CA LEU A 30 0.95 11.30 -7.28
C LEU A 30 -0.57 11.10 -7.28
N THR A 31 -1.07 10.13 -6.52
CA THR A 31 -2.50 9.88 -6.35
C THR A 31 -3.20 11.06 -5.68
N PHE A 32 -2.59 11.64 -4.64
CA PHE A 32 -3.05 12.89 -4.03
C PHE A 32 -3.02 14.06 -5.03
N MET A 33 -1.92 14.27 -5.75
CA MET A 33 -1.77 15.32 -6.75
C MET A 33 -2.79 15.19 -7.90
N GLY A 34 -3.24 13.96 -8.19
CA GLY A 34 -4.32 13.68 -9.12
C GLY A 34 -5.63 14.40 -8.77
N GLY A 35 -5.81 14.83 -7.52
CA GLY A 35 -6.94 15.67 -7.08
C GLY A 35 -7.03 17.00 -7.80
N PHE A 36 -5.91 17.57 -8.27
CA PHE A 36 -5.89 18.79 -9.09
C PHE A 36 -6.60 18.62 -10.44
N THR A 37 -6.68 17.43 -10.96
CA THR A 37 -7.44 17.11 -12.17
C THR A 37 -8.91 16.81 -11.86
N LEU A 38 -9.47 17.44 -10.84
CA LEU A 38 -10.82 17.21 -10.35
C LEU A 38 -11.08 15.75 -9.92
N GLY A 39 -10.02 15.03 -9.57
CA GLY A 39 -10.05 13.63 -9.14
C GLY A 39 -9.90 12.59 -10.25
N LEU A 40 -9.89 12.99 -11.53
CA LEU A 40 -9.80 12.06 -12.66
C LEU A 40 -8.48 11.28 -12.65
N ALA A 41 -7.35 11.95 -12.45
CA ALA A 41 -6.05 11.28 -12.36
C ALA A 41 -5.93 10.44 -11.08
N THR A 42 -6.52 10.87 -9.95
CA THR A 42 -6.63 10.05 -8.74
C THR A 42 -7.35 8.74 -9.05
N PHE A 43 -8.52 8.80 -9.69
CA PHE A 43 -9.27 7.62 -10.07
C PHE A 43 -8.47 6.70 -11.01
N TYR A 44 -7.85 7.28 -12.04
CA TYR A 44 -7.04 6.50 -13.00
C TYR A 44 -5.87 5.79 -12.32
N LEU A 45 -5.13 6.48 -11.44
CA LEU A 45 -4.00 5.89 -10.71
C LEU A 45 -4.46 4.77 -9.78
N MET A 46 -5.57 4.95 -9.06
CA MET A 46 -6.16 3.91 -8.22
C MET A 46 -6.59 2.70 -9.06
N TRP A 47 -7.25 2.92 -10.17
CA TRP A 47 -7.68 1.88 -11.10
C TRP A 47 -6.50 1.09 -11.66
N SER A 48 -5.45 1.79 -12.12
CA SER A 48 -4.22 1.17 -12.65
C SER A 48 -3.50 0.31 -11.61
N ASN A 49 -3.38 0.80 -10.36
CA ASN A 49 -2.81 0.02 -9.26
C ASN A 49 -3.66 -1.22 -8.95
N GLY A 50 -4.98 -1.11 -8.97
CA GLY A 50 -5.89 -2.23 -8.77
C GLY A 50 -5.75 -3.31 -9.87
N ILE A 51 -5.66 -2.91 -11.14
CA ILE A 51 -5.42 -3.85 -12.25
C ILE A 51 -4.06 -4.53 -12.10
N MET A 52 -3.01 -3.79 -11.80
CA MET A 52 -1.67 -4.33 -11.60
C MET A 52 -1.66 -5.39 -10.50
N LEU A 53 -2.24 -5.08 -9.33
CA LEU A 53 -2.36 -5.99 -8.21
C LEU A 53 -3.18 -7.23 -8.56
N GLY A 54 -4.33 -7.07 -9.20
CA GLY A 54 -5.20 -8.17 -9.61
C GLY A 54 -4.50 -9.10 -10.61
N SER A 55 -3.80 -8.54 -11.59
CA SER A 55 -3.03 -9.29 -12.59
C SER A 55 -1.88 -10.07 -11.94
N PHE A 56 -1.18 -9.43 -11.01
CA PHE A 56 -0.10 -10.06 -10.25
C PHE A 56 -0.63 -11.23 -9.41
N GLN A 57 -1.70 -11.01 -8.67
CA GLN A 57 -2.32 -12.06 -7.86
C GLN A 57 -2.86 -13.20 -8.71
N TYR A 58 -3.48 -12.91 -9.86
CA TYR A 58 -3.94 -13.92 -10.83
C TYR A 58 -2.80 -14.82 -11.31
N LEU A 59 -1.62 -14.24 -11.58
CA LEU A 59 -0.45 -15.02 -12.01
C LEU A 59 -0.08 -16.11 -10.99
N PHE A 60 -0.12 -15.81 -9.70
CA PHE A 60 0.15 -16.81 -8.66
C PHE A 60 -0.93 -17.88 -8.59
N PHE A 61 -2.21 -17.51 -8.71
CA PHE A 61 -3.30 -18.50 -8.73
C PHE A 61 -3.22 -19.41 -9.95
N ALA A 62 -2.94 -18.87 -11.13
CA ALA A 62 -2.80 -19.63 -12.37
C ALA A 62 -1.64 -20.65 -12.31
N ASN A 63 -0.60 -20.38 -11.51
CA ASN A 63 0.53 -21.27 -11.28
C ASN A 63 0.37 -22.18 -10.05
N GLY A 64 -0.81 -22.27 -9.44
CA GLY A 64 -1.06 -23.11 -8.25
C GLY A 64 -0.40 -22.61 -6.96
N LEU A 65 0.11 -21.37 -6.93
CA LEU A 65 0.80 -20.75 -5.80
C LEU A 65 -0.07 -19.77 -5.02
N GLY A 66 -1.38 -19.74 -5.29
CA GLY A 66 -2.31 -18.73 -4.72
C GLY A 66 -2.28 -18.67 -3.19
N TYR A 67 -2.34 -19.82 -2.50
CA TYR A 67 -2.26 -19.85 -1.03
C TYR A 67 -0.92 -19.34 -0.50
N LYS A 68 0.18 -19.73 -1.14
CA LYS A 68 1.53 -19.26 -0.77
C LYS A 68 1.68 -17.76 -0.97
N SER A 69 1.14 -17.22 -2.07
CA SER A 69 1.19 -15.79 -2.35
C SER A 69 0.44 -14.97 -1.31
N ILE A 70 -0.69 -15.46 -0.80
CA ILE A 70 -1.42 -14.79 0.29
C ILE A 70 -0.53 -14.72 1.54
N LEU A 71 0.10 -15.81 1.93
CA LEU A 71 0.93 -15.85 3.15
C LEU A 71 2.25 -15.08 3.03
N VAL A 72 2.73 -14.82 1.82
CA VAL A 72 4.00 -14.12 1.59
C VAL A 72 3.76 -12.65 1.25
N ILE A 73 2.91 -12.37 0.26
CA ILE A 73 2.74 -11.03 -0.30
C ILE A 73 1.83 -10.15 0.57
N TRP A 74 0.75 -10.72 1.13
CA TRP A 74 -0.21 -9.92 1.90
C TRP A 74 0.27 -9.52 3.29
N ILE A 75 1.43 -10.02 3.74
CA ILE A 75 2.08 -9.56 4.98
C ILE A 75 2.29 -8.03 4.95
N HIS A 76 2.88 -7.52 3.89
CA HIS A 76 3.08 -6.08 3.66
C HIS A 76 1.94 -5.48 2.84
N GLY A 77 1.42 -6.24 1.87
CA GLY A 77 0.39 -5.80 0.93
C GLY A 77 -0.89 -5.31 1.61
N THR A 78 -1.27 -5.87 2.75
CA THR A 78 -2.43 -5.39 3.52
C THR A 78 -2.25 -3.94 3.96
N ILE A 79 -1.08 -3.56 4.48
CA ILE A 79 -0.79 -2.18 4.91
C ILE A 79 -0.64 -1.27 3.70
N GLU A 80 0.12 -1.70 2.70
CA GLU A 80 0.43 -0.93 1.50
C GLU A 80 -0.83 -0.57 0.72
N ILE A 81 -1.64 -1.57 0.35
CA ILE A 81 -2.84 -1.38 -0.46
C ILE A 81 -3.86 -0.53 0.27
N SER A 82 -4.08 -0.79 1.57
CA SER A 82 -4.97 0.05 2.39
C SER A 82 -4.49 1.49 2.42
N SER A 83 -3.18 1.73 2.54
CA SER A 83 -2.59 3.07 2.53
C SER A 83 -2.75 3.76 1.17
N ILE A 84 -2.61 3.04 0.05
CA ILE A 84 -2.86 3.58 -1.29
C ILE A 84 -4.33 3.97 -1.47
N VAL A 85 -5.28 3.14 -0.99
CA VAL A 85 -6.71 3.46 -1.04
C VAL A 85 -7.01 4.74 -0.24
N ILE A 86 -6.42 4.89 0.94
CA ILE A 86 -6.58 6.10 1.76
C ILE A 86 -5.91 7.32 1.10
N ALA A 87 -4.76 7.14 0.41
CA ALA A 87 -4.14 8.20 -0.39
C ALA A 87 -5.06 8.66 -1.54
N GLY A 88 -5.83 7.74 -2.13
CA GLY A 88 -6.90 8.08 -3.07
C GLY A 88 -7.96 8.98 -2.45
N THR A 89 -8.35 8.70 -1.22
CA THR A 89 -9.28 9.57 -0.47
C THR A 89 -8.71 10.98 -0.31
N ALA A 90 -7.41 11.14 -0.03
CA ALA A 90 -6.76 12.45 0.03
C ALA A 90 -6.87 13.20 -1.32
N GLY A 91 -6.66 12.51 -2.45
CA GLY A 91 -6.86 13.10 -3.78
C GLY A 91 -8.30 13.57 -4.01
N PHE A 92 -9.29 12.78 -3.60
CA PHE A 92 -10.71 13.19 -3.71
C PHE A 92 -11.09 14.32 -2.75
N ILE A 93 -10.50 14.41 -1.55
CA ILE A 93 -10.68 15.56 -0.64
C ILE A 93 -10.17 16.84 -1.29
N LEU A 94 -9.00 16.79 -1.94
CA LEU A 94 -8.46 17.91 -2.71
C LEU A 94 -9.39 18.31 -3.85
N ALA A 95 -9.85 17.35 -4.65
CA ALA A 95 -10.78 17.57 -5.74
C ALA A 95 -12.11 18.18 -5.25
N LYS A 96 -12.64 17.68 -4.13
CA LYS A 96 -13.85 18.23 -3.50
C LYS A 96 -13.66 19.71 -3.13
N GLY A 97 -12.51 20.08 -2.57
CA GLY A 97 -12.21 21.47 -2.21
C GLY A 97 -12.20 22.43 -3.41
N ILE A 98 -11.88 21.91 -4.61
CA ILE A 98 -11.90 22.67 -5.87
C ILE A 98 -13.32 22.75 -6.45
N LEU A 99 -14.03 21.60 -6.48
CA LEU A 99 -15.33 21.46 -7.17
C LEU A 99 -16.50 22.03 -6.38
N PHE A 100 -16.49 21.86 -5.06
CA PHE A 100 -17.64 22.12 -4.20
C PHE A 100 -17.28 23.08 -3.05
N PRO A 101 -17.12 24.39 -3.35
CA PRO A 101 -16.71 25.37 -2.35
C PRO A 101 -17.77 25.61 -1.25
N GLY A 102 -19.05 25.24 -1.49
CA GLY A 102 -20.12 25.49 -0.52
C GLY A 102 -20.30 26.99 -0.24
N THR A 103 -20.31 27.36 1.03
CA THR A 103 -20.43 28.76 1.48
C THR A 103 -19.10 29.53 1.51
N TYR A 104 -17.97 28.84 1.29
CA TYR A 104 -16.66 29.48 1.25
C TYR A 104 -16.35 30.07 -0.13
N ASN A 105 -15.46 31.08 -0.16
CA ASN A 105 -14.90 31.47 -1.46
C ASN A 105 -14.02 30.32 -2.02
N ARG A 106 -13.83 30.28 -3.34
CA ARG A 106 -13.13 29.17 -4.02
C ARG A 106 -11.72 28.94 -3.50
N MET A 107 -10.99 30.00 -3.20
CA MET A 107 -9.62 29.92 -2.70
C MET A 107 -9.56 29.37 -1.27
N ASP A 108 -10.48 29.74 -0.41
CA ASP A 108 -10.52 29.25 0.99
C ASP A 108 -10.99 27.78 1.02
N SER A 109 -11.96 27.39 0.18
CA SER A 109 -12.36 26.02 0.03
C SER A 109 -11.19 25.12 -0.44
N PHE A 110 -10.47 25.59 -1.47
CA PHE A 110 -9.27 24.90 -1.96
C PHE A 110 -8.20 24.75 -0.88
N LYS A 111 -7.85 25.85 -0.17
CA LYS A 111 -6.84 25.82 0.90
C LYS A 111 -7.21 24.83 2.02
N ARG A 112 -8.48 24.78 2.41
CA ARG A 112 -8.99 23.83 3.41
C ARG A 112 -8.87 22.40 2.91
N GLY A 113 -9.38 22.12 1.69
CA GLY A 113 -9.27 20.80 1.08
C GLY A 113 -7.84 20.32 0.92
N ALA A 114 -6.93 21.20 0.46
CA ALA A 114 -5.51 20.88 0.33
C ALA A 114 -4.84 20.60 1.69
N LYS A 115 -5.16 21.38 2.72
CA LYS A 115 -4.65 21.16 4.08
C LYS A 115 -5.13 19.82 4.66
N ASP A 116 -6.40 19.50 4.51
CA ASP A 116 -6.96 18.26 5.06
C ASP A 116 -6.46 17.04 4.29
N ALA A 117 -6.37 17.13 2.97
CA ALA A 117 -5.78 16.08 2.13
C ALA A 117 -4.29 15.85 2.45
N ALA A 118 -3.51 16.92 2.66
CA ALA A 118 -2.10 16.83 3.03
C ALA A 118 -1.90 16.16 4.39
N LYS A 119 -2.77 16.43 5.39
CA LYS A 119 -2.73 15.74 6.68
C LYS A 119 -2.90 14.23 6.51
N VAL A 120 -3.90 13.80 5.72
CA VAL A 120 -4.12 12.39 5.42
C VAL A 120 -2.87 11.78 4.80
N LEU A 121 -2.28 12.42 3.80
CA LEU A 121 -1.08 11.92 3.13
C LEU A 121 0.11 11.78 4.09
N ILE A 122 0.36 12.79 4.94
CA ILE A 122 1.46 12.75 5.91
C ILE A 122 1.27 11.61 6.92
N CYS A 123 0.03 11.38 7.38
CA CYS A 123 -0.28 10.27 8.28
C CYS A 123 -0.03 8.88 7.66
N LEU A 124 0.02 8.75 6.32
CA LEU A 124 0.30 7.49 5.65
C LEU A 124 1.78 7.16 5.52
N VAL A 125 2.68 8.14 5.62
CA VAL A 125 4.12 7.94 5.46
C VAL A 125 4.67 6.85 6.38
N PRO A 126 4.38 6.81 7.70
CA PRO A 126 4.86 5.74 8.56
C PRO A 126 4.34 4.36 8.17
N PHE A 127 3.13 4.26 7.61
CA PHE A 127 2.58 2.98 7.15
C PHE A 127 3.30 2.48 5.89
N PHE A 128 3.66 3.36 4.95
CA PHE A 128 4.47 2.97 3.80
C PHE A 128 5.89 2.54 4.19
N ILE A 129 6.49 3.21 5.18
CA ILE A 129 7.79 2.80 5.72
C ILE A 129 7.69 1.42 6.37
N LEU A 130 6.64 1.17 7.16
CA LEU A 130 6.40 -0.13 7.79
C LEU A 130 6.15 -1.23 6.74
N ALA A 131 5.32 -0.96 5.72
CA ALA A 131 5.06 -1.91 4.64
C ALA A 131 6.36 -2.26 3.88
N ALA A 132 7.17 -1.26 3.53
CA ALA A 132 8.45 -1.46 2.87
C ALA A 132 9.44 -2.27 3.73
N PHE A 133 9.46 -2.05 5.04
CA PHE A 133 10.26 -2.86 5.97
C PHE A 133 9.79 -4.32 5.98
N LEU A 134 8.48 -4.55 6.11
CA LEU A 134 7.93 -5.91 6.08
C LEU A 134 8.23 -6.60 4.76
N GLU A 135 8.14 -5.90 3.63
CA GLU A 135 8.44 -6.46 2.32
C GLU A 135 9.91 -6.84 2.18
N SER A 136 10.81 -5.93 2.51
CA SER A 136 12.25 -6.11 2.28
C SER A 136 12.90 -7.12 3.21
N TYR A 137 12.41 -7.26 4.44
CA TYR A 137 13.02 -8.12 5.44
C TYR A 137 12.17 -9.36 5.75
N ILE A 138 10.88 -9.20 5.99
CA ILE A 138 10.02 -10.30 6.45
C ILE A 138 9.54 -11.13 5.25
N THR A 139 9.09 -10.50 4.17
CA THR A 139 8.62 -11.21 2.97
C THR A 139 9.73 -12.01 2.32
N HIS A 140 10.97 -11.48 2.32
CA HIS A 140 12.15 -12.21 1.86
C HIS A 140 12.36 -13.51 2.66
N LEU A 141 12.35 -13.43 4.01
CA LEU A 141 12.46 -14.62 4.87
C LEU A 141 11.31 -15.60 4.68
N MET A 142 10.07 -15.10 4.49
CA MET A 142 8.91 -15.95 4.22
C MET A 142 8.97 -16.63 2.87
N SER A 143 9.51 -15.99 1.84
CA SER A 143 9.67 -16.61 0.52
C SER A 143 10.56 -17.86 0.59
N GLN A 144 11.59 -17.83 1.45
CA GLN A 144 12.48 -18.96 1.69
C GLN A 144 11.79 -20.16 2.37
N THR A 145 10.75 -19.91 3.19
CA THR A 145 9.95 -21.00 3.82
C THR A 145 9.32 -21.94 2.78
N PHE A 146 9.02 -21.42 1.60
CA PHE A 146 8.37 -22.19 0.54
C PHE A 146 9.36 -22.67 -0.53
N ASP A 147 10.64 -22.37 -0.38
CA ASP A 147 11.70 -22.90 -1.25
C ASP A 147 12.11 -24.30 -0.75
N LYS A 148 12.10 -25.27 -1.68
CA LYS A 148 12.44 -26.68 -1.36
C LYS A 148 13.90 -26.90 -0.99
N GLU A 149 14.76 -25.93 -1.33
CA GLU A 149 16.22 -26.04 -1.12
C GLU A 149 16.69 -25.45 0.19
N THR A 150 15.87 -24.64 0.86
CA THR A 150 16.25 -23.97 2.13
C THR A 150 15.31 -24.36 3.25
N ASN A 151 15.84 -24.99 4.28
CA ASN A 151 15.12 -25.28 5.54
C ASN A 151 15.06 -24.05 6.50
N TYR A 152 15.37 -22.86 6.00
CA TYR A 152 15.44 -21.63 6.79
C TYR A 152 14.35 -20.66 6.34
N GLY A 153 13.22 -20.70 7.00
CA GLY A 153 12.13 -19.76 6.75
C GLY A 153 11.34 -19.46 8.01
N LEU A 154 10.54 -18.42 7.99
CA LEU A 154 9.66 -18.08 9.11
C LEU A 154 8.46 -19.04 9.17
N PRO A 155 8.02 -19.44 10.36
CA PRO A 155 6.88 -20.35 10.49
C PRO A 155 5.59 -19.68 10.00
N VAL A 156 4.72 -20.47 9.37
CA VAL A 156 3.46 -20.01 8.75
C VAL A 156 2.55 -19.26 9.75
N TRP A 157 2.52 -19.69 11.02
CA TRP A 157 1.72 -19.00 12.05
C TRP A 157 2.16 -17.54 12.27
N LEU A 158 3.44 -17.22 12.05
CA LEU A 158 3.95 -15.87 12.16
C LEU A 158 3.44 -14.97 11.03
N SER A 159 3.36 -15.49 9.80
CA SER A 159 2.73 -14.79 8.67
C SER A 159 1.28 -14.44 8.96
N ILE A 160 0.54 -15.41 9.48
CA ILE A 160 -0.88 -15.21 9.86
C ILE A 160 -0.98 -14.17 10.97
N ALA A 161 -0.13 -14.24 11.99
CA ALA A 161 -0.12 -13.27 13.09
C ALA A 161 0.18 -11.85 12.60
N ILE A 162 1.17 -11.66 11.73
CA ILE A 162 1.51 -10.34 11.15
C ILE A 162 0.35 -9.83 10.29
N LEU A 163 -0.24 -10.67 9.46
CA LEU A 163 -1.37 -10.30 8.59
C LEU A 163 -2.58 -9.84 9.41
N VAL A 164 -2.96 -10.61 10.43
CA VAL A 164 -4.07 -10.27 11.33
C VAL A 164 -3.78 -8.99 12.11
N SER A 165 -2.57 -8.84 12.65
CA SER A 165 -2.17 -7.63 13.39
C SER A 165 -2.14 -6.39 12.50
N SER A 166 -1.72 -6.50 11.25
CA SER A 166 -1.74 -5.43 10.26
C SER A 166 -3.16 -4.98 9.94
N PHE A 167 -4.07 -5.94 9.76
CA PHE A 167 -5.48 -5.65 9.53
C PHE A 167 -6.14 -4.96 10.73
N ILE A 168 -5.87 -5.44 11.94
CA ILE A 168 -6.35 -4.83 13.19
C ILE A 168 -5.81 -3.40 13.34
N LEU A 169 -4.50 -3.19 13.09
CA LEU A 169 -3.85 -1.88 13.18
C LEU A 169 -4.53 -0.86 12.26
N ILE A 170 -4.73 -1.22 10.99
CA ILE A 170 -5.36 -0.33 10.00
C ILE A 170 -6.81 -0.03 10.39
N THR A 171 -7.57 -1.06 10.73
CA THR A 171 -8.97 -0.90 11.13
C THR A 171 -9.10 -0.02 12.37
N TRP A 172 -8.24 -0.25 13.37
CA TRP A 172 -8.24 0.54 14.59
C TRP A 172 -7.86 2.00 14.33
N TYR A 173 -6.79 2.24 13.59
CA TYR A 173 -6.25 3.59 13.37
C TYR A 173 -7.13 4.44 12.46
N PHE A 174 -7.65 3.87 11.35
CA PHE A 174 -8.38 4.64 10.35
C PHE A 174 -9.90 4.61 10.52
N ILE A 175 -10.45 3.63 11.21
CA ILE A 175 -11.90 3.47 11.39
C ILE A 175 -12.30 3.72 12.84
N ILE A 176 -11.71 3.01 13.81
CA ILE A 176 -12.17 3.05 15.21
C ILE A 176 -11.69 4.32 15.92
N TRP A 177 -10.43 4.69 15.78
CA TRP A 177 -9.86 5.87 16.44
C TRP A 177 -10.56 7.19 16.06
N PRO A 178 -10.87 7.48 14.77
CA PRO A 178 -11.54 8.72 14.40
C PRO A 178 -13.01 8.80 14.84
N LEU A 179 -13.63 7.68 15.26
CA LEU A 179 -15.00 7.65 15.76
C LEU A 179 -15.10 7.92 17.27
N LYS A 180 -13.98 8.05 17.98
CA LYS A 180 -13.91 8.45 19.40
C LYS A 180 -13.70 9.94 19.53
#